data_3579cafcd0f424419489eea402a3a841
#
_entry.id   3579cafcd0f424419489eea402a3a841
#
_cell.length_a   1.000
_cell.length_b   1.000
_cell.length_c   1.000
_cell.angle_alpha   90.00
_cell.angle_beta   90.00
_cell.angle_gamma   90.00
#
_symmetry.space_group_name_H-M   'P 1'
#
loop_
_entity.id
_entity.type
_entity.pdbx_description
1 polymer ?
#
loop_
_entity_poly.entity_id
_entity_poly.type
_entity_poly.pdbx_seq_one_letter_code
_entity_poly.pdbx_strand_id
1 'polypeptide(L)'
;MISVNLVAINVYQVVLEGSEETFHRVTLDPEFHQTLCAGTNTQEWVLIQAFKFLLEHEARSAIAEQFDLAELPQRYPGFVCEMQDRLCLLYTS
;
A
#
# COMPACT_ATOMS: atom_id res chain seq x y z
N MET A 1 -11.69 8.13 2.00
CA MET A 1 -11.82 6.78 1.42
C MET A 1 -10.70 6.52 0.43
N ILE A 2 -10.25 5.29 0.35
CA ILE A 2 -9.14 4.92 -0.53
C ILE A 2 -9.67 3.99 -1.62
N SER A 3 -9.48 4.38 -2.88
CA SER A 3 -9.90 3.58 -4.03
C SER A 3 -8.66 3.07 -4.76
N VAL A 4 -8.69 1.83 -5.23
CA VAL A 4 -7.57 1.20 -5.92
C VAL A 4 -8.05 0.61 -7.23
N ASN A 5 -7.36 0.92 -8.32
CA ASN A 5 -7.68 0.40 -9.66
C ASN A 5 -6.42 -0.08 -10.36
N LEU A 6 -6.50 -1.24 -10.99
CA LEU A 6 -5.41 -1.75 -11.81
C LEU A 6 -5.35 -0.98 -13.12
N VAL A 7 -4.20 -0.38 -13.44
CA VAL A 7 -4.04 0.40 -14.66
C VAL A 7 -3.02 -0.18 -15.63
N ALA A 8 -2.13 -1.05 -15.14
CA ALA A 8 -1.16 -1.74 -15.97
C ALA A 8 -0.69 -2.98 -15.20
N ILE A 9 0.13 -3.81 -15.81
CA ILE A 9 0.65 -5.00 -15.14
C ILE A 9 1.42 -4.57 -13.89
N ASN A 10 0.97 -5.03 -12.72
CA ASN A 10 1.56 -4.73 -11.42
C ASN A 10 1.55 -3.24 -11.05
N VAL A 11 0.79 -2.41 -11.78
CA VAL A 11 0.69 -0.98 -11.51
C VAL A 11 -0.75 -0.62 -11.18
N TYR A 12 -0.94 0.04 -10.04
CA TYR A 12 -2.27 0.40 -9.56
C TYR A 12 -2.36 1.90 -9.38
N GLN A 13 -3.54 2.43 -9.68
CA GLN A 13 -3.85 3.82 -9.37
C GLN A 13 -4.60 3.85 -8.05
N VAL A 14 -4.06 4.57 -7.07
CA VAL A 14 -4.67 4.73 -5.76
C VAL A 14 -5.17 6.15 -5.66
N VAL A 15 -6.45 6.30 -5.32
CA VAL A 15 -7.09 7.61 -5.16
C VAL A 15 -7.42 7.80 -3.69
N LEU A 16 -6.91 8.88 -3.13
CA LEU A 16 -7.22 9.27 -1.76
C LEU A 16 -8.35 10.30 -1.83
N GLU A 17 -9.56 9.83 -1.59
CA GLU A 17 -10.74 10.68 -1.70
C GLU A 17 -10.91 11.54 -0.48
N GLY A 18 -11.50 12.72 -0.66
CA GLY A 18 -11.73 13.67 0.41
C GLY A 18 -11.89 15.06 -0.15
N SER A 19 -11.69 16.09 0.68
CA SER A 19 -11.79 17.49 0.26
C SER A 19 -10.75 17.84 -0.80
N GLU A 20 -9.60 17.15 -0.78
CA GLU A 20 -8.57 17.29 -1.80
C GLU A 20 -8.17 15.91 -2.26
N GLU A 21 -8.69 15.48 -3.40
CA GLU A 21 -8.35 14.19 -3.95
C GLU A 21 -6.91 14.20 -4.46
N THR A 22 -6.18 13.13 -4.16
CA THR A 22 -4.84 12.94 -4.72
C THR A 22 -4.79 11.60 -5.41
N PHE A 23 -4.01 11.54 -6.50
CA PHE A 23 -3.87 10.34 -7.30
C PHE A 23 -2.43 9.86 -7.22
N HIS A 24 -2.27 8.55 -6.99
CA HIS A 24 -0.95 7.96 -6.85
C HIS A 24 -0.87 6.71 -7.72
N ARG A 25 0.23 6.57 -8.46
CA ARG A 25 0.47 5.38 -9.25
C ARG A 25 1.53 4.55 -8.55
N VAL A 26 1.16 3.35 -8.15
CA VAL A 26 2.00 2.51 -7.31
C VAL A 26 2.25 1.18 -7.98
N THR A 27 3.50 0.79 -8.07
CA THR A 27 3.88 -0.53 -8.56
C THR A 27 3.90 -1.50 -7.38
N LEU A 28 3.22 -2.63 -7.54
CA LEU A 28 3.24 -3.70 -6.54
C LEU A 28 3.73 -4.97 -7.22
N ASP A 29 4.99 -5.29 -6.99
CA ASP A 29 5.62 -6.50 -7.53
C ASP A 29 5.00 -7.73 -6.88
N PRO A 30 4.71 -8.80 -7.65
CA PRO A 30 4.16 -10.04 -7.08
C PRO A 30 5.02 -10.65 -5.98
N GLU A 31 6.34 -10.55 -6.10
CA GLU A 31 7.24 -11.06 -5.07
C GLU A 31 7.08 -10.29 -3.77
N PHE A 32 6.94 -8.98 -3.87
CA PHE A 32 6.75 -8.15 -2.68
C PHE A 32 5.38 -8.42 -2.06
N HIS A 33 4.36 -8.63 -2.88
CA HIS A 33 3.05 -9.02 -2.40
C HIS A 33 3.12 -10.33 -1.61
N GLN A 34 3.86 -11.30 -2.10
CA GLN A 34 4.09 -12.55 -1.38
C GLN A 34 4.81 -12.32 -0.06
N THR A 35 5.79 -11.43 -0.06
CA THR A 35 6.54 -11.10 1.15
C THR A 35 5.62 -10.51 2.22
N LEU A 36 4.67 -9.68 1.84
CA LEU A 36 3.81 -9.00 2.78
C LEU A 36 2.72 -9.91 3.35
N CYS A 37 2.14 -10.79 2.55
CA CYS A 37 0.97 -11.54 2.99
C CYS A 37 0.90 -12.98 2.49
N ALA A 38 1.97 -13.47 1.87
CA ALA A 38 2.02 -14.83 1.34
C ALA A 38 0.84 -15.15 0.40
N GLY A 39 0.35 -14.13 -0.31
CA GLY A 39 -0.74 -14.29 -1.26
C GLY A 39 -2.12 -14.43 -0.66
N THR A 40 -2.26 -14.24 0.64
CA THR A 40 -3.55 -14.45 1.33
C THR A 40 -4.50 -13.28 1.19
N ASN A 41 -4.00 -12.11 0.81
CA ASN A 41 -4.80 -10.90 0.60
C ASN A 41 -4.67 -10.42 -0.83
N THR A 42 -5.69 -9.73 -1.34
CA THR A 42 -5.63 -9.17 -2.67
C THR A 42 -4.63 -8.00 -2.72
N GLN A 43 -4.11 -7.73 -3.90
CA GLN A 43 -3.23 -6.58 -4.10
C GLN A 43 -3.93 -5.28 -3.71
N GLU A 44 -5.21 -5.16 -4.04
CA GLU A 44 -6.00 -3.97 -3.69
C GLU A 44 -6.05 -3.77 -2.19
N TRP A 45 -6.30 -4.83 -1.44
CA TRP A 45 -6.35 -4.75 0.02
C TRP A 45 -4.99 -4.37 0.61
N VAL A 46 -3.92 -4.96 0.07
CA VAL A 46 -2.55 -4.62 0.50
C VAL A 46 -2.28 -3.14 0.30
N LEU A 47 -2.67 -2.59 -0.86
CA LEU A 47 -2.46 -1.18 -1.15
C LEU A 47 -3.29 -0.27 -0.25
N ILE A 48 -4.51 -0.67 0.07
CA ILE A 48 -5.35 0.10 1.00
C ILE A 48 -4.67 0.17 2.36
N GLN A 49 -4.17 -0.95 2.87
CA GLN A 49 -3.50 -0.97 4.16
C GLN A 49 -2.19 -0.20 4.13
N ALA A 50 -1.44 -0.29 3.02
CA ALA A 50 -0.20 0.46 2.86
C ALA A 50 -0.44 1.96 2.91
N PHE A 51 -1.50 2.44 2.25
CA PHE A 51 -1.81 3.87 2.26
C PHE A 51 -2.35 4.32 3.61
N LYS A 52 -3.06 3.47 4.32
CA LYS A 52 -3.44 3.79 5.70
C LYS A 52 -2.20 3.97 6.57
N PHE A 53 -1.20 3.09 6.40
CA PHE A 53 0.08 3.22 7.09
C PHE A 53 0.75 4.55 6.75
N LEU A 54 0.83 4.88 5.45
CA LEU A 54 1.45 6.11 5.02
C LEU A 54 0.77 7.34 5.60
N LEU A 55 -0.56 7.35 5.63
CA LEU A 55 -1.33 8.47 6.17
C LEU A 55 -1.16 8.63 7.67
N GLU A 56 -0.75 7.58 8.38
CA GLU A 56 -0.41 7.68 9.79
C GLU A 56 0.94 8.33 10.01
N HIS A 57 1.83 8.28 9.02
CA HIS A 57 3.20 8.77 9.14
C HIS A 57 3.48 10.04 8.36
N GLU A 58 2.71 10.31 7.31
CA GLU A 58 2.93 11.46 6.44
C GLU A 58 1.59 12.13 6.10
N ALA A 59 1.66 13.41 5.79
CA ALA A 59 0.51 14.11 5.24
C ALA A 59 0.26 13.61 3.82
N ARG A 60 -1.00 13.67 3.39
CA ARG A 60 -1.38 13.26 2.04
C ARG A 60 -0.52 13.90 0.96
N SER A 61 -0.24 15.20 1.12
CA SER A 61 0.55 15.94 0.14
C SER A 61 2.02 15.53 0.08
N ALA A 62 2.50 14.80 1.09
CA ALA A 62 3.88 14.33 1.13
C ALA A 62 4.06 12.97 0.44
N ILE A 63 2.97 12.29 0.11
CA ILE A 63 3.04 11.00 -0.55
C ILE A 63 3.33 11.22 -2.02
N ALA A 64 4.35 10.53 -2.55
CA ALA A 64 4.76 10.68 -3.95
C ALA A 64 3.61 10.29 -4.89
N GLU A 65 3.55 10.94 -6.05
CA GLU A 65 2.55 10.64 -7.08
C GLU A 65 2.80 9.30 -7.75
N GLN A 66 4.04 8.87 -7.80
CA GLN A 66 4.41 7.60 -8.43
C GLN A 66 5.59 7.00 -7.68
N PHE A 67 5.44 5.75 -7.27
CA PHE A 67 6.52 5.04 -6.57
C PHE A 67 6.26 3.54 -6.60
N ASP A 68 7.29 2.77 -6.26
CA ASP A 68 7.20 1.33 -6.09
C ASP A 68 6.99 1.04 -4.61
N LEU A 69 6.01 0.20 -4.30
CA LEU A 69 5.70 -0.12 -2.90
C LEU A 69 6.91 -0.72 -2.17
N ALA A 70 7.77 -1.43 -2.92
CA ALA A 70 8.99 -2.02 -2.36
C ALA A 70 10.02 -0.98 -1.91
N GLU A 71 9.83 0.29 -2.24
CA GLU A 71 10.72 1.36 -1.77
C GLU A 71 10.39 1.78 -0.34
N LEU A 72 9.18 1.49 0.14
CA LEU A 72 8.76 1.93 1.46
C LEU A 72 9.58 1.35 2.62
N PRO A 73 10.02 0.07 2.57
CA PRO A 73 10.87 -0.45 3.65
C PRO A 73 12.18 0.30 3.82
N GLN A 74 12.65 0.99 2.78
CA GLN A 74 13.87 1.78 2.87
C GLN A 74 13.63 3.09 3.62
N ARG A 75 12.44 3.65 3.48
CA ARG A 75 12.04 4.88 4.19
C ARG A 75 11.52 4.58 5.59
N TYR A 76 10.83 3.46 5.74
CA TYR A 76 10.23 3.05 7.01
C TYR A 76 10.72 1.64 7.31
N PRO A 77 11.81 1.47 8.06
CA PRO A 77 12.39 0.14 8.30
C PRO A 77 11.43 -0.89 8.89
N GLY A 78 10.41 -0.43 9.61
CA GLY A 78 9.40 -1.32 10.18
C GLY A 78 8.22 -1.62 9.27
N PHE A 79 8.24 -1.13 8.03
CA PHE A 79 7.09 -1.21 7.14
C PHE A 79 6.63 -2.65 6.90
N VAL A 80 7.56 -3.54 6.53
CA VAL A 80 7.21 -4.93 6.21
C VAL A 80 6.61 -5.62 7.42
N CYS A 81 7.22 -5.46 8.58
CA CYS A 81 6.74 -6.07 9.81
C CYS A 81 5.35 -5.55 10.18
N GLU A 82 5.15 -4.25 10.11
CA GLU A 82 3.85 -3.62 10.39
C GLU A 82 2.78 -4.10 9.41
N MET A 83 3.13 -4.19 8.13
CA MET A 83 2.19 -4.66 7.12
C MET A 83 1.84 -6.12 7.34
N GLN A 84 2.81 -6.95 7.69
CA GLN A 84 2.56 -8.35 7.97
C GLN A 84 1.61 -8.49 9.14
N ASP A 85 1.79 -7.68 10.19
CA ASP A 85 0.88 -7.68 11.33
C ASP A 85 -0.53 -7.29 10.92
N ARG A 86 -0.67 -6.25 10.12
CA ARG A 86 -1.99 -5.78 9.67
C ARG A 86 -2.69 -6.79 8.78
N LEU A 87 -1.93 -7.43 7.89
CA LEU A 87 -2.50 -8.34 6.90
C LEU A 87 -2.75 -9.73 7.46
N CYS A 88 -1.97 -10.14 8.45
CA CYS A 88 -2.08 -11.46 9.05
C CYS A 88 -2.92 -11.50 10.32
N LEU A 89 -3.41 -10.36 10.79
CA LEU A 89 -4.23 -10.29 12.00
C LEU A 89 -5.44 -11.19 11.96
N LEU A 90 -5.98 -11.42 10.76
CA LEU A 90 -7.18 -12.23 10.59
C LEU A 90 -6.94 -13.70 10.89
N TYR A 91 -5.69 -14.13 10.95
CA TYR A 91 -5.36 -15.53 11.21
C TYR A 91 -5.15 -15.85 12.68
N THR A 92 -4.86 -14.83 13.47
CA THR A 92 -4.52 -15.04 14.88
C THR A 92 -5.73 -14.93 15.81
N SER A 93 -6.83 -14.54 15.26
CA SER A 93 -8.07 -14.36 16.03
C SER A 93 -8.88 -15.65 16.13
#